data_f350eccd7cbbc338e3075b631b5ea5d1
#
_entry.id   f350eccd7cbbc338e3075b631b5ea5d1
#
_cell.length_a   1.000
_cell.length_b   1.000
_cell.length_c   1.000
_cell.angle_alpha   90.00
_cell.angle_beta   90.00
_cell.angle_gamma   90.00
#
_symmetry.space_group_name_H-M   'P 1'
#
loop_
_entity.id
_entity.type
_entity.pdbx_description
1 polymer ?
#
loop_
_entity_poly.entity_id
_entity_poly.type
_entity_poly.pdbx_seq_one_letter_code
_entity_poly.pdbx_strand_id
1 'polypeptide(L)' 'MTVQVVCFGAMRAYLPTGSDGGRAVLEVTSNARVCDVVAAMGAPERLVFAVLVDGRQATLDQALQEGAEVTLMPPFAGGG' A
#
# COMPACT_ATOMS: atom_id res chain seq x y z
N MET A 1 6.98 -6.45 11.86
CA MET A 1 7.90 -5.57 11.13
C MET A 1 7.16 -4.30 10.72
N THR A 2 7.92 -3.29 10.44
CA THR A 2 7.38 -1.98 10.08
C THR A 2 7.54 -1.75 8.59
N VAL A 3 6.48 -1.27 7.94
CA VAL A 3 6.55 -0.89 6.52
C VAL A 3 5.98 0.51 6.37
N GLN A 4 6.38 1.20 5.32
CA GLN A 4 5.81 2.47 4.95
C GLN A 4 4.85 2.24 3.80
N VAL A 5 3.70 2.90 3.85
CA VAL A 5 2.70 2.80 2.78
C VAL A 5 2.49 4.18 2.20
N VAL A 6 2.57 4.25 0.87
CA VAL A 6 2.30 5.47 0.12
C VAL A 6 1.09 5.20 -0.75
N CYS A 7 0.07 6.01 -0.61
CA CYS A 7 -1.17 5.84 -1.37
C CYS A 7 -1.44 7.05 -2.23
N PHE A 8 -1.94 6.79 -3.43
CA PHE A 8 -2.32 7.83 -4.37
C PHE A 8 -3.83 7.78 -4.62
N GLY A 9 -4.39 8.91 -4.99
CA GLY A 9 -5.78 9.00 -5.39
C GLY A 9 -6.75 8.43 -4.36
N ALA A 10 -7.67 7.62 -4.80
CA ALA A 10 -8.71 7.05 -3.94
C ALA A 10 -8.15 6.13 -2.86
N MET A 11 -6.94 5.59 -3.04
CA MET A 11 -6.35 4.73 -2.02
C MET A 11 -6.04 5.48 -0.74
N ARG A 12 -5.90 6.79 -0.80
CA ARG A 12 -5.60 7.61 0.38
C ARG A 12 -6.69 7.52 1.44
N ALA A 13 -7.91 7.21 1.03
CA ALA A 13 -9.03 7.09 1.97
C ALA A 13 -8.85 5.92 2.95
N TYR A 14 -8.00 4.98 2.62
CA TYR A 14 -7.78 3.79 3.44
C TYR A 14 -6.58 3.91 4.37
N LEU A 15 -5.87 5.03 4.32
CA LEU A 15 -4.77 5.25 5.24
C LEU A 15 -5.30 5.49 6.65
N PRO A 16 -4.52 5.12 7.68
CA PRO A 16 -4.92 5.37 9.06
C PRO A 16 -5.17 6.85 9.31
N THR A 17 -6.05 7.12 10.27
CA THR A 17 -6.32 8.49 10.71
C THR A 17 -5.03 9.15 11.16
N GLY A 18 -4.83 10.39 10.75
CA GLY A 18 -3.62 11.13 11.12
C GLY A 18 -2.47 10.96 10.16
N SER A 19 -2.64 10.16 9.11
CA SER A 19 -1.63 10.03 8.08
C SER A 19 -1.45 11.35 7.35
N ASP A 20 -0.22 11.60 6.91
CA ASP A 20 0.14 12.87 6.30
C ASP A 20 0.71 12.64 4.91
N GLY A 21 0.28 13.47 3.97
CA GLY A 21 0.84 13.45 2.63
C GLY A 21 0.64 12.16 1.86
N GLY A 22 -0.39 11.39 2.20
CA GLY A 22 -0.63 10.12 1.55
C GLY A 22 0.30 9.00 2.03
N ARG A 23 0.94 9.19 3.17
CA ARG A 23 1.90 8.22 3.73
C ARG A 23 1.48 7.79 5.12
N ALA A 24 1.82 6.56 5.46
CA ALA A 24 1.61 6.03 6.80
C ALA A 24 2.65 4.95 7.08
N VAL A 25 2.87 4.69 8.36
CA VAL A 25 3.72 3.60 8.82
C VAL A 25 2.81 2.56 9.44
N LEU A 26 2.97 1.31 9.03
CA LEU A 26 2.15 0.22 9.53
C LEU A 26 3.02 -0.87 10.13
N GLU A 27 2.52 -1.46 11.23
CA GLU A 27 3.11 -2.67 11.79
C GLU A 27 2.41 -3.87 11.17
N VAL A 28 3.20 -4.80 10.64
CA VAL A 28 2.69 -6.00 10.01
C VAL A 28 3.52 -7.20 10.47
N THR A 29 3.05 -8.39 10.19
CA THR A 29 3.80 -9.61 10.56
C THR A 29 5.09 -9.69 9.76
N SER A 30 6.06 -10.44 10.28
CA SER A 30 7.37 -10.56 9.62
C SER A 30 7.31 -11.27 8.29
N ASN A 31 6.21 -11.96 8.00
CA ASN A 31 6.03 -12.67 6.73
C ASN A 31 5.05 -11.96 5.81
N ALA A 32 4.74 -10.71 6.09
CA ALA A 32 3.71 -10.01 5.35
C ALA A 32 4.10 -9.83 3.89
N ARG A 33 3.07 -9.87 3.05
CA ARG A 33 3.16 -9.58 1.63
C ARG A 33 2.36 -8.32 1.36
N VAL A 34 2.44 -7.80 0.14
CA VAL A 34 1.69 -6.61 -0.22
C VAL A 34 0.20 -6.80 0.07
N CYS A 35 -0.36 -7.96 -0.27
CA CYS A 35 -1.78 -8.23 -0.02
C CYS A 35 -2.14 -8.12 1.47
N ASP A 36 -1.23 -8.49 2.35
CA ASP A 36 -1.47 -8.38 3.79
C ASP A 36 -1.54 -6.92 4.24
N VAL A 37 -0.72 -6.08 3.63
CA VAL A 37 -0.77 -4.64 3.90
C VAL A 37 -2.09 -4.05 3.43
N VAL A 38 -2.53 -4.42 2.23
CA VAL A 38 -3.80 -3.95 1.70
C VAL A 38 -4.95 -4.39 2.60
N ALA A 39 -4.91 -5.64 3.07
CA ALA A 39 -5.94 -6.15 3.98
C ALA A 39 -5.92 -5.43 5.31
N ALA A 40 -4.74 -5.16 5.85
CA ALA A 40 -4.60 -4.46 7.13
C ALA A 40 -5.16 -3.04 7.05
N MET A 41 -5.11 -2.41 5.89
CA MET A 41 -5.69 -1.10 5.67
C MET A 41 -7.20 -1.16 5.49
N GLY A 42 -7.77 -2.33 5.28
CA GLY A 42 -9.18 -2.46 4.96
C GLY A 42 -9.51 -2.07 3.54
N ALA A 43 -8.52 -1.98 2.67
CA ALA A 43 -8.74 -1.57 1.30
C ALA A 43 -9.12 -2.76 0.43
N PRO A 44 -10.06 -2.59 -0.50
CA PRO A 44 -10.38 -3.65 -1.45
C PRO A 44 -9.23 -3.85 -2.44
N GLU A 45 -8.84 -5.10 -2.65
CA GLU A 45 -7.76 -5.38 -3.60
C GLU A 45 -8.07 -4.90 -5.01
N ARG A 46 -9.35 -4.88 -5.38
CA ARG A 46 -9.74 -4.44 -6.71
C ARG A 46 -9.42 -2.97 -6.99
N LEU A 47 -9.17 -2.19 -5.94
CA LEU A 47 -8.77 -0.80 -6.11
C LEU A 47 -7.28 -0.64 -6.32
N VAL A 48 -6.51 -1.70 -6.13
CA VAL A 48 -5.07 -1.65 -6.30
C VAL A 48 -4.74 -2.00 -7.74
N PHE A 49 -4.48 -0.99 -8.55
CA PHE A 49 -4.12 -1.20 -9.94
C PHE A 49 -2.65 -1.50 -10.10
N ALA A 50 -1.81 -0.78 -9.40
CA ALA A 50 -0.36 -0.95 -9.49
C ALA A 50 0.26 -0.85 -8.11
N VAL A 51 1.35 -1.60 -7.93
CA VAL A 51 2.10 -1.65 -6.68
C VAL A 51 3.56 -1.45 -6.99
N LEU A 52 4.21 -0.62 -6.19
CA LEU A 52 5.65 -0.53 -6.18
C LEU A 52 6.14 -0.93 -4.80
N VAL A 53 7.22 -1.69 -4.75
CA VAL A 53 7.92 -1.98 -3.51
C VAL A 53 9.34 -1.46 -3.66
N ASP A 54 9.69 -0.50 -2.82
CA ASP A 54 10.99 0.19 -2.88
C ASP A 54 11.28 0.73 -4.28
N GLY A 55 10.23 1.27 -4.92
CA GLY A 55 10.37 1.89 -6.23
C GLY A 55 10.30 0.93 -7.40
N ARG A 56 10.12 -0.36 -7.16
CA ARG A 56 10.06 -1.37 -8.23
C ARG A 56 8.66 -1.94 -8.33
N GLN A 57 8.21 -2.15 -9.56
CA GLN A 57 6.91 -2.75 -9.80
C GLN A 57 6.84 -4.13 -9.14
N ALA A 58 5.73 -4.40 -8.49
CA ALA A 58 5.53 -5.62 -7.75
C ALA A 58 4.09 -6.10 -7.90
N THR A 59 3.84 -7.29 -7.37
CA THR A 59 2.49 -7.87 -7.35
C THR A 59 1.99 -7.91 -5.90
N LEU A 60 0.73 -8.27 -5.75
CA LEU A 60 0.13 -8.42 -4.42
C LEU A 60 0.81 -9.52 -3.60
N ASP A 61 1.46 -10.46 -4.26
CA ASP A 61 2.14 -11.58 -3.59
C ASP A 61 3.57 -11.26 -3.18
N GLN A 62 4.05 -10.07 -3.51
CA GLN A 62 5.42 -9.69 -3.20
C GLN A 62 5.66 -9.71 -1.70
N ALA A 63 6.66 -10.48 -1.27
CA ALA A 63 7.07 -10.51 0.14
C ALA A 63 7.77 -9.21 0.50
N LEU A 64 7.54 -8.76 1.73
CA LEU A 64 8.07 -7.50 2.22
C LEU A 64 9.15 -7.73 3.24
N GLN A 65 10.03 -6.74 3.39
CA GLN A 65 11.08 -6.75 4.40
C GLN A 65 10.91 -5.55 5.31
N GLU A 66 11.61 -5.59 6.44
CA GLU A 66 11.58 -4.49 7.39
C GLU A 66 11.92 -3.18 6.69
N GLY A 67 11.09 -2.17 6.90
CA GLY A 67 11.32 -0.85 6.33
C GLY A 67 10.93 -0.69 4.88
N ALA A 68 10.33 -1.71 4.26
CA ALA A 68 9.92 -1.60 2.86
C ALA A 68 8.95 -0.46 2.66
N GLU A 69 9.04 0.19 1.50
CA GLU A 69 8.09 1.20 1.10
C GLU A 69 7.14 0.61 0.05
N VAL A 70 5.87 0.56 0.40
CA VAL A 70 4.84 -0.01 -0.47
C VAL A 70 4.01 1.15 -1.02
N THR A 71 4.03 1.30 -2.34
CA THR A 71 3.26 2.34 -3.02
C THR A 71 2.06 1.68 -3.68
N LEU A 72 0.88 2.18 -3.37
CA LEU A 72 -0.38 1.64 -3.89
C LEU A 72 -1.05 2.70 -4.76
N MET A 73 -1.35 2.32 -5.98
CA MET A 73 -1.98 3.20 -6.95
C MET A 73 -3.31 2.61 -7.40
N PRO A 74 -4.39 3.41 -7.35
CA PRO A 74 -5.70 2.93 -7.80
C PRO A 74 -5.75 2.88 -9.32
N PRO A 75 -6.80 2.28 -9.88
CA PRO A 75 -7.00 2.36 -11.32
C PRO A 75 -7.04 3.80 -11.74
N PHE A 76 -6.46 4.08 -12.90
CA PHE A 76 -6.52 5.42 -13.42
C PHE A 76 -7.98 5.78 -13.66
N ALA A 77 -8.39 6.88 -13.10
CA ALA A 77 -9.80 7.22 -13.09
C ALA A 77 -10.29 7.84 -14.40
N GLY A 78 -9.59 7.61 -15.48
CA GLY A 78 -10.04 8.07 -16.77
C GLY A 78 -10.13 9.58 -16.83
N GLY A 79 -9.20 10.25 -16.22
CA GLY A 79 -9.20 11.69 -16.21
C GLY A 79 -10.31 12.24 -15.34
N GLY A 80 -10.98 11.32 -14.74
CA GLY A 80 -12.05 11.72 -13.81
C GLY A 80 -11.43 11.98 -12.52
#